data_8b47173d51e3db04037fd1ff7ae497b8
#
_entry.id   8b47173d51e3db04037fd1ff7ae497b8
#
_cell.length_a   1.000
_cell.length_b   1.000
_cell.length_c   1.000
_cell.angle_alpha   90.00
_cell.angle_beta   90.00
_cell.angle_gamma   90.00
#
_symmetry.space_group_name_H-M   'P 1'
#
loop_
_entity.id
_entity.type
_entity.pdbx_description
1 polymer ?
#
loop_
_entity_poly.entity_id
_entity_poly.type
_entity_poly.pdbx_seq_one_letter_code
_entity_poly.pdbx_strand_id
1 'polypeptide(L)'
;MQTKLTQFFKKNTLDKSTTDFQKNETNIEQNNNIQKKTITIYTDGACKNNGKKNAIAGIGVYSENVYNISEKIEGRQTNQRAELYAILKALELTKIDDYSTVYIYTDSLYSINCITKWIYGWINNGWLDKKKKPVKNKDIIQPIYNIYKKYSNIRFIHIEAHTNKTDIHSLGNAKADELATLFNSAINKVV
;
A
#
# COMPACT_ATOMS: atom_id res chain seq x y z
N MET A 1 62.87 -40.30 31.97
CA MET A 1 63.77 -39.45 32.70
C MET A 1 63.06 -38.15 33.07
N GLN A 2 63.07 -37.90 34.36
CA GLN A 2 62.49 -36.71 35.03
C GLN A 2 63.27 -35.44 34.64
N THR A 3 62.59 -34.27 34.75
CA THR A 3 62.91 -33.17 35.66
C THR A 3 61.86 -32.08 35.43
N LYS A 4 61.01 -31.83 36.29
CA LYS A 4 60.81 -30.82 37.38
C LYS A 4 61.60 -29.49 37.20
N LEU A 5 60.90 -28.37 37.23
CA LEU A 5 61.00 -27.20 38.11
C LEU A 5 60.13 -26.08 37.57
N THR A 6 59.35 -25.38 38.22
CA THR A 6 59.10 -24.77 39.49
C THR A 6 58.33 -23.45 39.23
N GLN A 7 57.37 -23.23 40.05
CA GLN A 7 56.52 -22.03 40.20
C GLN A 7 57.31 -20.74 40.26
N PHE A 8 56.68 -19.70 39.69
CA PHE A 8 56.79 -18.37 40.28
C PHE A 8 55.50 -17.60 40.16
N PHE A 9 54.88 -17.36 41.29
CA PHE A 9 53.77 -16.45 41.45
C PHE A 9 54.24 -15.02 41.15
N LYS A 10 53.41 -14.26 40.38
CA LYS A 10 53.28 -12.83 40.59
C LYS A 10 51.86 -12.39 40.35
N LYS A 11 51.23 -12.01 41.41
CA LYS A 11 50.02 -11.22 41.56
C LYS A 11 50.28 -9.85 40.94
N ASN A 12 49.43 -9.37 40.04
CA ASN A 12 49.15 -7.94 39.96
C ASN A 12 47.89 -7.65 39.16
N THR A 13 46.99 -7.00 39.84
CA THR A 13 46.05 -5.92 39.48
C THR A 13 45.05 -6.21 38.34
N LEU A 14 43.82 -6.42 38.75
CA LEU A 14 42.62 -6.23 37.95
C LEU A 14 42.63 -4.81 37.38
N ASP A 15 42.64 -4.74 36.08
CA ASP A 15 42.43 -3.51 35.37
C ASP A 15 40.91 -3.29 35.16
N LYS A 16 40.41 -2.15 35.60
CA LYS A 16 39.02 -1.74 35.63
C LYS A 16 38.45 -1.32 34.25
N SER A 17 39.08 -1.72 33.14
CA SER A 17 38.72 -1.21 31.81
C SER A 17 37.78 -2.11 30.97
N THR A 18 37.47 -3.34 31.45
CA THR A 18 36.62 -4.29 30.71
C THR A 18 35.12 -4.22 31.02
N THR A 19 34.73 -3.47 32.05
CA THR A 19 33.29 -3.35 32.43
C THR A 19 32.55 -2.22 31.70
N ASP A 20 33.24 -1.26 31.09
CA ASP A 20 32.60 -0.15 30.39
C ASP A 20 32.28 -0.44 28.90
N PHE A 21 32.96 -1.43 28.28
CA PHE A 21 32.66 -1.82 26.90
C PHE A 21 31.41 -2.68 26.77
N GLN A 22 31.08 -3.49 27.75
CA GLN A 22 29.87 -4.33 27.72
C GLN A 22 28.58 -3.56 28.05
N LYS A 23 28.65 -2.40 28.68
CA LYS A 23 27.47 -1.55 28.92
C LYS A 23 27.06 -0.71 27.71
N ASN A 24 27.94 -0.47 26.75
CA ASN A 24 27.61 0.29 25.56
C ASN A 24 27.01 -0.55 24.44
N GLU A 25 27.29 -1.85 24.36
CA GLU A 25 26.67 -2.73 23.35
C GLU A 25 25.21 -3.07 23.69
N THR A 26 24.84 -3.19 24.97
CA THR A 26 23.47 -3.44 25.39
C THR A 26 22.53 -2.24 25.24
N ASN A 27 23.07 -1.02 25.11
CA ASN A 27 22.28 0.20 24.91
C ASN A 27 22.03 0.52 23.41
N ILE A 28 22.73 -0.12 22.48
CA ILE A 28 22.55 0.09 21.04
C ILE A 28 21.45 -0.80 20.47
N GLU A 29 21.20 -1.97 21.06
CA GLU A 29 20.11 -2.87 20.61
C GLU A 29 18.71 -2.48 21.09
N GLN A 30 18.57 -1.60 22.09
CA GLN A 30 17.27 -1.23 22.64
C GLN A 30 16.58 -0.03 21.97
N ASN A 31 17.22 0.64 20.98
CA ASN A 31 16.68 1.87 20.41
C ASN A 31 16.19 1.78 18.96
N ASN A 32 16.06 0.58 18.37
CA ASN A 32 15.55 0.41 17.01
C ASN A 32 14.13 -0.17 16.92
N ASN A 33 13.31 -0.01 17.96
CA ASN A 33 11.88 -0.25 17.81
C ASN A 33 11.23 1.02 17.21
N ILE A 34 11.54 1.32 15.95
CA ILE A 34 10.79 2.30 15.16
C ILE A 34 9.40 1.72 15.02
N GLN A 35 8.49 2.20 15.85
CA GLN A 35 7.08 1.83 15.77
C GLN A 35 6.56 2.26 14.40
N LYS A 36 6.44 1.30 13.47
CA LYS A 36 5.95 1.56 12.12
C LYS A 36 4.57 2.19 12.19
N LYS A 37 4.42 3.32 11.51
CA LYS A 37 3.16 4.06 11.44
C LYS A 37 2.14 3.32 10.59
N THR A 38 0.87 3.58 10.81
CA THR A 38 -0.22 3.19 9.92
C THR A 38 -0.44 4.28 8.87
N ILE A 39 -0.78 3.91 7.64
CA ILE A 39 -1.24 4.84 6.61
C ILE A 39 -2.66 4.50 6.17
N THR A 40 -3.46 5.53 5.97
CA THR A 40 -4.82 5.44 5.41
C THR A 40 -4.86 6.15 4.08
N ILE A 41 -5.27 5.45 3.03
CA ILE A 41 -5.34 5.94 1.66
C ILE A 41 -6.75 5.72 1.13
N TYR A 42 -7.34 6.74 0.51
CA TYR A 42 -8.64 6.70 -0.14
C TYR A 42 -8.44 6.70 -1.64
N THR A 43 -9.17 5.85 -2.34
CA THR A 43 -9.06 5.68 -3.80
C THR A 43 -10.43 5.71 -4.44
N ASP A 44 -10.55 6.42 -5.55
CA ASP A 44 -11.75 6.49 -6.37
C ASP A 44 -11.42 6.55 -7.85
N GLY A 45 -12.36 6.10 -8.67
CA GLY A 45 -12.26 6.11 -10.12
C GLY A 45 -13.51 6.65 -10.78
N ALA A 46 -13.40 7.75 -11.51
CA ALA A 46 -14.50 8.36 -12.24
C ALA A 46 -14.41 8.15 -13.75
N CYS A 47 -15.54 8.02 -14.42
CA CYS A 47 -15.61 7.93 -15.88
C CYS A 47 -16.74 8.77 -16.43
N LYS A 48 -16.41 9.93 -17.03
CA LYS A 48 -17.36 10.73 -17.78
C LYS A 48 -17.79 9.99 -19.07
N ASN A 49 -19.07 10.00 -19.38
CA ASN A 49 -19.64 9.31 -20.55
C ASN A 49 -19.34 7.80 -20.58
N ASN A 50 -19.29 7.16 -19.41
CA ASN A 50 -18.99 5.72 -19.29
C ASN A 50 -19.88 4.89 -20.24
N GLY A 51 -19.25 3.98 -21.01
CA GLY A 51 -19.93 3.17 -22.02
C GLY A 51 -20.14 3.85 -23.38
N LYS A 52 -19.78 5.13 -23.54
CA LYS A 52 -19.85 5.84 -24.83
C LYS A 52 -18.48 5.91 -25.50
N LYS A 53 -18.45 6.21 -26.82
CA LYS A 53 -17.21 6.31 -27.59
C LYS A 53 -16.28 7.43 -27.10
N ASN A 54 -16.86 8.49 -26.55
CA ASN A 54 -16.13 9.66 -25.98
C ASN A 54 -15.98 9.55 -24.44
N ALA A 55 -15.93 8.35 -23.90
CA ALA A 55 -15.67 8.16 -22.49
C ALA A 55 -14.27 8.66 -22.12
N ILE A 56 -14.15 9.29 -20.96
CA ILE A 56 -12.87 9.75 -20.37
C ILE A 56 -12.90 9.39 -18.90
N ALA A 57 -11.86 8.71 -18.43
CA ALA A 57 -11.79 8.23 -17.06
C ALA A 57 -10.51 8.74 -16.36
N GLY A 58 -10.63 8.96 -15.07
CA GLY A 58 -9.54 9.40 -14.21
C GLY A 58 -9.59 8.75 -12.84
N ILE A 59 -8.52 8.93 -12.10
CA ILE A 59 -8.35 8.40 -10.76
C ILE A 59 -8.13 9.52 -9.75
N GLY A 60 -8.57 9.26 -8.52
CA GLY A 60 -8.24 10.03 -7.33
C GLY A 60 -7.56 9.14 -6.29
N VAL A 61 -6.43 9.60 -5.76
CA VAL A 61 -5.77 8.97 -4.62
C VAL A 61 -5.49 10.04 -3.58
N TYR A 62 -6.07 9.88 -2.40
CA TYR A 62 -5.93 10.81 -1.31
C TYR A 62 -5.40 10.12 -0.05
N SER A 63 -4.44 10.75 0.60
CA SER A 63 -4.01 10.43 1.96
C SER A 63 -3.52 11.71 2.60
N GLU A 64 -4.00 12.03 3.78
CA GLU A 64 -3.69 13.28 4.46
C GLU A 64 -2.18 13.48 4.57
N ASN A 65 -1.69 14.64 4.08
CA ASN A 65 -0.26 15.02 4.06
C ASN A 65 0.69 14.08 3.30
N VAL A 66 0.17 13.10 2.55
CA VAL A 66 1.00 12.14 1.80
C VAL A 66 0.66 12.13 0.32
N TYR A 67 -0.62 11.95 -0.03
CA TYR A 67 -1.07 11.87 -1.43
C TYR A 67 -2.23 12.80 -1.72
N ASN A 68 -2.15 13.46 -2.87
CA ASN A 68 -3.22 14.28 -3.44
C ASN A 68 -3.13 14.20 -4.96
N ILE A 69 -3.56 13.05 -5.53
CA ILE A 69 -3.30 12.67 -6.91
C ILE A 69 -4.59 12.67 -7.71
N SER A 70 -4.55 13.33 -8.86
CA SER A 70 -5.59 13.31 -9.88
C SER A 70 -4.93 13.06 -11.23
N GLU A 71 -5.21 11.91 -11.84
CA GLU A 71 -4.61 11.52 -13.13
C GLU A 71 -5.66 10.92 -14.07
N LYS A 72 -5.53 11.18 -15.36
CA LYS A 72 -6.30 10.49 -16.39
C LYS A 72 -5.71 9.10 -16.63
N ILE A 73 -6.58 8.09 -16.80
CA ILE A 73 -6.10 6.76 -17.16
C ILE A 73 -5.82 6.65 -18.65
N GLU A 74 -4.90 5.78 -19.00
CA GLU A 74 -4.62 5.42 -20.38
C GLU A 74 -5.44 4.21 -20.86
N GLY A 75 -5.55 4.03 -22.16
CA GLY A 75 -6.23 2.91 -22.78
C GLY A 75 -7.75 2.97 -22.65
N ARG A 76 -8.37 1.84 -22.29
CA ARG A 76 -9.84 1.71 -22.24
C ARG A 76 -10.43 2.53 -21.11
N GLN A 77 -11.36 3.42 -21.43
CA GLN A 77 -12.01 4.36 -20.52
C GLN A 77 -13.29 3.77 -19.94
N THR A 78 -13.26 3.26 -18.72
CA THR A 78 -14.44 2.77 -17.99
C THR A 78 -14.32 3.02 -16.49
N ASN A 79 -15.45 3.20 -15.80
CA ASN A 79 -15.45 3.42 -14.35
C ASN A 79 -14.73 2.29 -13.59
N GLN A 80 -15.09 1.04 -13.84
CA GLN A 80 -14.46 -0.12 -13.19
C GLN A 80 -12.94 -0.18 -13.38
N ARG A 81 -12.46 0.29 -14.54
CA ARG A 81 -11.03 0.33 -14.82
C ARG A 81 -10.33 1.45 -14.05
N ALA A 82 -10.97 2.61 -13.96
CA ALA A 82 -10.48 3.73 -13.17
C ALA A 82 -10.37 3.38 -11.67
N GLU A 83 -11.39 2.75 -11.11
CA GLU A 83 -11.38 2.25 -9.74
C GLU A 83 -10.19 1.34 -9.43
N LEU A 84 -9.95 0.35 -10.29
CA LEU A 84 -8.81 -0.54 -10.16
C LEU A 84 -7.48 0.19 -10.32
N TYR A 85 -7.38 1.15 -11.26
CA TYR A 85 -6.17 1.94 -11.46
C TYR A 85 -5.85 2.84 -10.26
N ALA A 86 -6.85 3.41 -9.59
CA ALA A 86 -6.68 4.19 -8.38
C ALA A 86 -6.02 3.35 -7.26
N ILE A 87 -6.51 2.12 -7.07
CA ILE A 87 -5.92 1.16 -6.13
C ILE A 87 -4.49 0.79 -6.52
N LEU A 88 -4.25 0.46 -7.80
CA LEU A 88 -2.91 0.13 -8.28
C LEU A 88 -1.93 1.28 -8.03
N LYS A 89 -2.32 2.51 -8.41
CA LYS A 89 -1.52 3.71 -8.21
C LYS A 89 -1.16 3.94 -6.74
N ALA A 90 -2.14 3.79 -5.85
CA ALA A 90 -1.92 3.91 -4.41
C ALA A 90 -0.89 2.90 -3.90
N LEU A 91 -0.98 1.65 -4.34
CA LEU A 91 -0.06 0.59 -3.92
C LEU A 91 1.36 0.75 -4.50
N GLU A 92 1.48 1.20 -5.75
CA GLU A 92 2.78 1.43 -6.41
C GLU A 92 3.56 2.58 -5.80
N LEU A 93 2.87 3.64 -5.36
CA LEU A 93 3.50 4.80 -4.74
C LEU A 93 3.85 4.60 -3.27
N THR A 94 3.17 3.67 -2.60
CA THR A 94 3.35 3.47 -1.16
C THR A 94 4.54 2.56 -0.89
N LYS A 95 5.50 3.03 -0.10
CA LYS A 95 6.56 2.20 0.48
C LYS A 95 5.98 1.33 1.59
N ILE A 96 5.33 0.22 1.20
CA ILE A 96 4.50 -0.61 2.10
C ILE A 96 5.29 -1.11 3.31
N ASP A 97 6.58 -1.38 3.15
CA ASP A 97 7.47 -1.85 4.22
C ASP A 97 7.69 -0.81 5.34
N ASP A 98 7.44 0.48 5.07
CA ASP A 98 7.60 1.57 6.06
C ASP A 98 6.41 1.63 7.04
N TYR A 99 5.34 0.88 6.79
CA TYR A 99 4.10 0.92 7.57
C TYR A 99 3.81 -0.41 8.28
N SER A 100 3.23 -0.34 9.47
CA SER A 100 2.69 -1.50 10.19
C SER A 100 1.41 -2.01 9.52
N THR A 101 0.60 -1.08 8.99
CA THR A 101 -0.63 -1.38 8.25
C THR A 101 -0.88 -0.31 7.20
N VAL A 102 -1.25 -0.76 6.00
CA VAL A 102 -1.69 0.09 4.89
C VAL A 102 -3.18 -0.16 4.66
N TYR A 103 -4.01 0.80 5.01
CA TYR A 103 -5.45 0.77 4.75
C TYR A 103 -5.76 1.44 3.42
N ILE A 104 -6.41 0.71 2.51
CA ILE A 104 -6.95 1.22 1.24
C ILE A 104 -8.46 1.25 1.36
N TYR A 105 -9.02 2.44 1.45
CA TYR A 105 -10.45 2.69 1.44
C TYR A 105 -10.92 2.96 0.01
N THR A 106 -12.00 2.31 -0.40
CA THR A 106 -12.65 2.49 -1.71
C THR A 106 -14.13 2.17 -1.60
N ASP A 107 -14.98 2.86 -2.36
CA ASP A 107 -16.39 2.53 -2.49
C ASP A 107 -16.66 1.46 -3.57
N SER A 108 -15.62 1.05 -4.31
CA SER A 108 -15.70 0.03 -5.35
C SER A 108 -15.66 -1.38 -4.76
N LEU A 109 -16.81 -1.90 -4.33
CA LEU A 109 -16.93 -3.30 -3.91
C LEU A 109 -16.53 -4.27 -5.03
N TYR A 110 -16.71 -3.86 -6.30
CA TYR A 110 -16.22 -4.61 -7.46
C TYR A 110 -14.71 -4.81 -7.38
N SER A 111 -13.95 -3.74 -7.17
CA SER A 111 -12.49 -3.79 -7.11
C SER A 111 -12.00 -4.66 -5.95
N ILE A 112 -12.58 -4.50 -4.76
CA ILE A 112 -12.27 -5.35 -3.60
C ILE A 112 -12.52 -6.82 -3.94
N ASN A 113 -13.69 -7.17 -4.50
CA ASN A 113 -14.02 -8.55 -4.83
C ASN A 113 -13.10 -9.13 -5.92
N CYS A 114 -12.69 -8.33 -6.91
CA CYS A 114 -11.71 -8.75 -7.91
C CYS A 114 -10.41 -9.22 -7.26
N ILE A 115 -9.91 -8.46 -6.29
CA ILE A 115 -8.59 -8.65 -5.68
C ILE A 115 -8.61 -9.72 -4.59
N THR A 116 -9.68 -9.77 -3.78
CA THR A 116 -9.71 -10.58 -2.56
C THR A 116 -10.54 -11.85 -2.64
N LYS A 117 -11.43 -11.96 -3.63
CA LYS A 117 -12.36 -13.11 -3.74
C LYS A 117 -12.29 -13.79 -5.11
N TRP A 118 -12.57 -13.07 -6.19
CA TRP A 118 -12.74 -13.70 -7.50
C TRP A 118 -11.43 -14.12 -8.15
N ILE A 119 -10.33 -13.46 -7.81
CA ILE A 119 -8.99 -13.71 -8.34
C ILE A 119 -8.58 -15.20 -8.21
N TYR A 120 -8.90 -15.84 -7.09
CA TYR A 120 -8.52 -17.24 -6.85
C TYR A 120 -9.17 -18.19 -7.87
N GLY A 121 -10.44 -17.98 -8.18
CA GLY A 121 -11.13 -18.73 -9.22
C GLY A 121 -10.57 -18.45 -10.61
N TRP A 122 -10.23 -17.20 -10.90
CA TRP A 122 -9.68 -16.82 -12.20
C TRP A 122 -8.28 -17.38 -12.44
N ILE A 123 -7.41 -17.38 -11.44
CA ILE A 123 -6.07 -18.00 -11.53
C ILE A 123 -6.21 -19.50 -11.84
N ASN A 124 -7.11 -20.19 -11.14
CA ASN A 124 -7.30 -21.63 -11.28
C ASN A 124 -7.93 -22.04 -12.62
N ASN A 125 -8.70 -21.15 -13.26
CA ASN A 125 -9.40 -21.46 -14.52
C ASN A 125 -8.78 -20.77 -15.76
N GLY A 126 -7.55 -20.28 -15.66
CA GLY A 126 -6.85 -19.64 -16.78
C GLY A 126 -7.34 -18.23 -17.11
N TRP A 127 -7.87 -17.49 -16.11
CA TRP A 127 -8.39 -16.12 -16.25
C TRP A 127 -9.62 -16.01 -17.17
N LEU A 128 -10.52 -16.97 -17.05
CA LEU A 128 -11.81 -16.95 -17.73
C LEU A 128 -12.95 -16.56 -16.78
N ASP A 129 -13.91 -15.80 -17.26
CA ASP A 129 -15.15 -15.49 -16.55
C ASP A 129 -16.15 -16.68 -16.59
N LYS A 130 -17.30 -16.54 -15.93
CA LYS A 130 -18.35 -17.57 -15.93
C LYS A 130 -18.88 -17.91 -17.33
N LYS A 131 -18.69 -17.03 -18.32
CA LYS A 131 -19.06 -17.23 -19.73
C LYS A 131 -17.91 -17.71 -20.58
N LYS A 132 -16.81 -18.19 -19.96
CA LYS A 132 -15.58 -18.64 -20.61
C LYS A 132 -14.91 -17.56 -21.48
N LYS A 133 -15.15 -16.28 -21.18
CA LYS A 133 -14.46 -15.15 -21.83
C LYS A 133 -13.30 -14.68 -20.98
N PRO A 134 -12.25 -14.09 -21.57
CA PRO A 134 -11.15 -13.51 -20.82
C PRO A 134 -11.66 -12.50 -19.78
N VAL A 135 -11.18 -12.59 -18.56
CA VAL A 135 -11.52 -11.66 -17.46
C VAL A 135 -11.12 -10.25 -17.86
N LYS A 136 -12.09 -9.33 -17.78
CA LYS A 136 -11.84 -7.91 -18.04
C LYS A 136 -10.91 -7.32 -16.99
N ASN A 137 -10.08 -6.36 -17.40
CA ASN A 137 -9.15 -5.65 -16.53
C ASN A 137 -8.10 -6.55 -15.83
N LYS A 138 -7.84 -7.75 -16.38
CA LYS A 138 -6.77 -8.65 -15.91
C LYS A 138 -5.43 -7.91 -15.79
N ASP A 139 -5.15 -7.06 -16.78
CA ASP A 139 -3.94 -6.24 -16.89
C ASP A 139 -3.70 -5.30 -15.69
N ILE A 140 -4.75 -4.98 -14.93
CA ILE A 140 -4.67 -4.17 -13.70
C ILE A 140 -4.83 -5.04 -12.46
N ILE A 141 -5.78 -5.97 -12.49
CA ILE A 141 -6.09 -6.83 -11.34
C ILE A 141 -4.88 -7.70 -10.95
N GLN A 142 -4.17 -8.24 -11.94
CA GLN A 142 -3.03 -9.11 -11.68
C GLN A 142 -1.85 -8.39 -11.00
N PRO A 143 -1.41 -7.20 -11.43
CA PRO A 143 -0.44 -6.38 -10.71
C PRO A 143 -0.85 -6.07 -9.27
N ILE A 144 -2.10 -5.62 -9.04
CA ILE A 144 -2.61 -5.36 -7.68
C ILE A 144 -2.49 -6.62 -6.81
N TYR A 145 -2.93 -7.75 -7.32
CA TYR A 145 -2.88 -9.01 -6.59
C TYR A 145 -1.45 -9.43 -6.26
N ASN A 146 -0.50 -9.24 -7.17
CA ASN A 146 0.90 -9.57 -6.94
C ASN A 146 1.48 -8.76 -5.78
N ILE A 147 1.14 -7.47 -5.68
CA ILE A 147 1.51 -6.62 -4.54
C ILE A 147 0.80 -7.11 -3.27
N TYR A 148 -0.52 -7.27 -3.33
CA TYR A 148 -1.33 -7.71 -2.20
C TYR A 148 -0.87 -9.05 -1.61
N LYS A 149 -0.52 -10.02 -2.46
CA LYS A 149 0.00 -11.32 -2.05
C LYS A 149 1.37 -11.24 -1.38
N LYS A 150 2.19 -10.26 -1.78
CA LYS A 150 3.54 -10.06 -1.23
C LYS A 150 3.50 -9.48 0.19
N TYR A 151 2.52 -8.63 0.50
CA TYR A 151 2.46 -7.85 1.72
C TYR A 151 1.26 -8.21 2.59
N SER A 152 1.51 -8.78 3.77
CA SER A 152 0.45 -9.20 4.72
C SER A 152 -0.19 -8.04 5.50
N ASN A 153 0.36 -6.83 5.40
CA ASN A 153 -0.08 -5.63 6.12
C ASN A 153 -1.00 -4.71 5.30
N ILE A 154 -1.43 -5.10 4.10
CA ILE A 154 -2.43 -4.36 3.31
C ILE A 154 -3.84 -4.78 3.74
N ARG A 155 -4.74 -3.79 3.89
CA ARG A 155 -6.15 -3.97 4.23
C ARG A 155 -7.02 -3.16 3.27
N PHE A 156 -7.93 -3.82 2.55
CA PHE A 156 -8.96 -3.16 1.74
C PHE A 156 -10.21 -2.98 2.58
N ILE A 157 -10.72 -1.77 2.66
CA ILE A 157 -11.93 -1.42 3.41
C ILE A 157 -12.94 -0.81 2.44
N HIS A 158 -14.14 -1.40 2.41
CA HIS A 158 -15.25 -0.81 1.66
C HIS A 158 -15.86 0.34 2.46
N ILE A 159 -16.11 1.45 1.79
CA ILE A 159 -16.82 2.61 2.33
C ILE A 159 -18.05 2.90 1.47
N GLU A 160 -19.09 3.43 2.08
CA GLU A 160 -20.28 3.88 1.33
C GLU A 160 -19.99 5.18 0.58
N ALA A 161 -20.31 5.20 -0.72
CA ALA A 161 -20.19 6.40 -1.54
C ALA A 161 -21.22 7.47 -1.16
N HIS A 162 -20.88 8.76 -1.39
CA HIS A 162 -21.78 9.91 -1.33
C HIS A 162 -22.64 10.00 -0.07
N THR A 163 -22.11 9.59 1.06
CA THR A 163 -22.77 9.80 2.35
C THR A 163 -22.62 11.27 2.77
N ASN A 164 -23.69 11.89 3.24
CA ASN A 164 -23.62 13.24 3.83
C ASN A 164 -22.98 13.23 5.24
N LYS A 165 -22.21 12.17 5.56
CA LYS A 165 -21.51 12.02 6.84
C LYS A 165 -20.24 12.86 6.84
N THR A 166 -19.92 13.42 8.00
CA THR A 166 -18.74 14.26 8.21
C THR A 166 -17.63 13.56 8.99
N ASP A 167 -17.70 12.22 9.10
CA ASP A 167 -16.61 11.45 9.70
C ASP A 167 -15.38 11.43 8.78
N ILE A 168 -14.24 11.15 9.35
CA ILE A 168 -12.94 11.21 8.67
C ILE A 168 -12.89 10.34 7.41
N HIS A 169 -13.54 9.18 7.41
CA HIS A 169 -13.50 8.26 6.27
C HIS A 169 -14.41 8.72 5.14
N SER A 170 -15.59 9.24 5.46
CA SER A 170 -16.50 9.85 4.48
C SER A 170 -15.87 11.08 3.81
N LEU A 171 -15.19 11.94 4.59
CA LEU A 171 -14.47 13.11 4.06
C LEU A 171 -13.27 12.68 3.18
N GLY A 172 -12.52 11.67 3.60
CA GLY A 172 -11.40 11.14 2.82
C GLY A 172 -11.85 10.56 1.48
N ASN A 173 -12.96 9.80 1.48
CA ASN A 173 -13.55 9.27 0.24
C ASN A 173 -14.05 10.39 -0.68
N ALA A 174 -14.72 11.40 -0.13
CA ALA A 174 -15.17 12.56 -0.91
C ALA A 174 -14.00 13.32 -1.56
N LYS A 175 -12.83 13.38 -0.90
CA LYS A 175 -11.61 13.94 -1.50
C LYS A 175 -11.07 13.09 -2.65
N ALA A 176 -11.08 11.77 -2.54
CA ALA A 176 -10.68 10.89 -3.64
C ALA A 176 -11.63 11.02 -4.84
N ASP A 177 -12.96 11.10 -4.62
CA ASP A 177 -13.98 11.34 -5.66
C ASP A 177 -13.75 12.70 -6.37
N GLU A 178 -13.54 13.79 -5.61
CA GLU A 178 -13.18 15.09 -6.16
C GLU A 178 -11.97 14.98 -7.09
N LEU A 179 -10.89 14.35 -6.64
CA LEU A 179 -9.67 14.15 -7.42
C LEU A 179 -9.90 13.30 -8.67
N ALA A 180 -10.71 12.23 -8.56
CA ALA A 180 -11.04 11.37 -9.69
C ALA A 180 -11.81 12.10 -10.80
N THR A 181 -12.47 13.22 -10.49
CA THR A 181 -13.22 14.03 -11.45
C THR A 181 -12.43 15.22 -11.99
N LEU A 182 -11.41 15.70 -11.28
CA LEU A 182 -10.58 16.87 -11.64
C LEU A 182 -9.77 16.70 -12.92
N PHE A 183 -9.47 15.48 -13.35
CA PHE A 183 -8.70 15.22 -14.58
C PHE A 183 -9.33 15.84 -15.85
N ASN A 184 -10.61 16.23 -15.80
CA ASN A 184 -11.31 16.90 -16.90
C ASN A 184 -11.06 18.41 -16.94
N SER A 185 -10.69 19.02 -15.85
CA SER A 185 -10.29 20.41 -15.79
C SER A 185 -8.80 20.45 -16.14
N ALA A 186 -8.47 20.96 -17.35
CA ALA A 186 -7.10 21.25 -17.77
C ALA A 186 -6.48 22.30 -16.83
N ILE A 187 -6.03 21.89 -15.67
CA ILE A 187 -5.24 22.69 -14.75
C ILE A 187 -4.05 21.87 -14.31
N ASN A 188 -3.07 21.77 -15.20
CA ASN A 188 -1.69 21.71 -14.79
C ASN A 188 -1.35 23.03 -14.09
N LYS A 189 -1.50 23.10 -12.79
CA LYS A 189 -0.77 24.02 -11.94
C LYS A 189 -0.05 23.20 -10.90
N VAL A 190 1.16 22.84 -11.26
CA VAL A 190 2.26 22.61 -10.34
C VAL A 190 2.40 23.87 -9.49
N VAL A 191 2.30 23.73 -8.19
CA VAL A 191 2.84 24.69 -7.22
C VAL A 191 3.98 24.01 -6.50
#